data_75f919e128ff79c6c24066ea04a89442
#
_entry.id   75f919e128ff79c6c24066ea04a89442
#
_cell.length_a   1.000
_cell.length_b   1.000
_cell.length_c   1.000
_cell.angle_alpha   90.00
_cell.angle_beta   90.00
_cell.angle_gamma   90.00
#
_symmetry.space_group_name_H-M   'P 1'
#
loop_
_entity.id
_entity.type
_entity.pdbx_description
1 polymer ?
#
loop_
_entity_poly.entity_id
_entity_poly.type
_entity_poly.pdbx_seq_one_letter_code
_entity_poly.pdbx_strand_id
1 'polypeptide(L)'
;MADGKTGKTLNLTEGNPLKLILLFAIPVFLGRLFQMMYSLIDTKIVGSILGEEALAAVGSVSILYNLLTGIFSGFTLGFSIVTAQNYGSGNEKLLKKNVASSIMLGMMTAVVIIFAVLLFLNSILHTMNVPEEQFGMAHDYIRILVWGMFVTLAYNLCADMLRAIGDSVTPLIFLVIAAVTNIVLDYLFIGGFSMGVSGAACATVLSQLVSAVLCFLRIKSGFPILHISKNDLEWDRERMRFLYQNGLAMALMSSLVNGGTLILQTGINKLGTNIIVAHTAARKVFEIFSLPVSVFGASMATYCGQNYGAGKYDRIRQGLKAVLGIGCVFSVIIFILSHTISPYLISFIASSKNKEVIYWGTQYLVYDMSFQVVCVFIVILRNSLQGIGDQRTPVFSSFIELAGKVVFTLVFVRRFGYWAVIWTEPVIWICMVIPLIVTAAGNPVLFGKQK
;
A
#
# COMPACT_ATOMS: atom_id res chain seq x y z
N MET A 1 -31.88 12.19 -16.36
CA MET A 1 -32.26 10.83 -16.81
C MET A 1 -31.45 10.53 -18.07
N ALA A 2 -30.37 9.81 -17.94
CA ALA A 2 -29.67 9.24 -19.10
C ALA A 2 -29.23 7.84 -18.66
N ASP A 3 -30.08 6.89 -18.95
CA ASP A 3 -29.90 5.46 -18.75
C ASP A 3 -29.02 4.91 -19.89
N GLY A 4 -27.74 5.24 -19.86
CA GLY A 4 -26.73 4.72 -20.77
C GLY A 4 -25.75 3.85 -20.01
N LYS A 5 -25.81 2.53 -20.25
CA LYS A 5 -24.86 1.45 -19.88
C LYS A 5 -23.63 1.89 -19.07
N THR A 6 -23.84 2.45 -17.89
CA THR A 6 -22.80 2.71 -16.91
C THR A 6 -22.42 1.39 -16.25
N GLY A 7 -21.15 1.06 -16.25
CA GLY A 7 -20.64 -0.05 -15.44
C GLY A 7 -21.15 0.13 -14.01
N LYS A 8 -21.52 -0.97 -13.33
CA LYS A 8 -22.06 -0.93 -11.97
C LYS A 8 -21.02 -0.35 -11.01
N THR A 9 -21.06 0.96 -10.80
CA THR A 9 -20.32 1.62 -9.71
C THR A 9 -21.13 1.54 -8.42
N LEU A 10 -20.45 1.35 -7.32
CA LEU A 10 -21.05 1.38 -6.00
C LEU A 10 -21.15 2.85 -5.56
N ASN A 11 -22.36 3.42 -5.53
CA ASN A 11 -22.56 4.75 -4.95
C ASN A 11 -22.41 4.69 -3.43
N LEU A 12 -21.27 5.15 -2.91
CA LEU A 12 -20.98 5.10 -1.47
C LEU A 12 -21.75 6.17 -0.68
N THR A 13 -22.46 7.07 -1.35
CA THR A 13 -23.20 8.16 -0.72
C THR A 13 -24.65 7.81 -0.41
N GLU A 14 -25.16 6.61 -0.79
CA GLU A 14 -26.54 6.19 -0.61
C GLU A 14 -26.65 4.74 -0.11
N GLY A 15 -27.63 4.45 0.73
CA GLY A 15 -27.82 3.12 1.31
C GLY A 15 -27.11 2.91 2.67
N ASN A 16 -27.04 1.68 3.15
CA ASN A 16 -26.44 1.36 4.46
C ASN A 16 -24.91 1.51 4.42
N PRO A 17 -24.31 2.39 5.25
CA PRO A 17 -22.87 2.66 5.25
C PRO A 17 -22.01 1.41 5.39
N LEU A 18 -22.30 0.56 6.37
CA LEU A 18 -21.52 -0.65 6.64
C LEU A 18 -21.54 -1.62 5.46
N LYS A 19 -22.76 -1.88 4.91
CA LYS A 19 -22.90 -2.77 3.76
C LYS A 19 -22.10 -2.28 2.54
N LEU A 20 -22.12 -0.97 2.29
CA LEU A 20 -21.40 -0.36 1.17
C LEU A 20 -19.89 -0.46 1.36
N ILE A 21 -19.38 -0.17 2.56
CA ILE A 21 -17.96 -0.28 2.88
C ILE A 21 -17.49 -1.73 2.73
N LEU A 22 -18.26 -2.71 3.23
CA LEU A 22 -17.93 -4.13 3.08
C LEU A 22 -17.93 -4.57 1.62
N LEU A 23 -18.96 -4.20 0.84
CA LEU A 23 -19.03 -4.55 -0.59
C LEU A 23 -17.88 -3.94 -1.39
N PHE A 24 -17.41 -2.75 -1.00
CA PHE A 24 -16.25 -2.11 -1.61
C PHE A 24 -14.93 -2.76 -1.15
N ALA A 25 -14.84 -3.11 0.14
CA ALA A 25 -13.64 -3.66 0.75
C ALA A 25 -13.31 -5.10 0.28
N ILE A 26 -14.31 -5.95 0.06
CA ILE A 26 -14.12 -7.35 -0.34
C ILE A 26 -13.29 -7.48 -1.62
N PRO A 27 -13.60 -6.79 -2.75
CA PRO A 27 -12.76 -6.86 -3.94
C PRO A 27 -11.35 -6.31 -3.71
N VAL A 28 -11.20 -5.26 -2.90
CA VAL A 28 -9.88 -4.71 -2.55
C VAL A 28 -9.07 -5.73 -1.74
N PHE A 29 -9.69 -6.41 -0.78
CA PHE A 29 -9.07 -7.47 0.01
C PHE A 29 -8.60 -8.64 -0.87
N LEU A 30 -9.47 -9.13 -1.74
CA LEU A 30 -9.13 -10.20 -2.67
C LEU A 30 -7.99 -9.77 -3.60
N GLY A 31 -7.99 -8.54 -4.09
CA GLY A 31 -6.91 -7.98 -4.90
C GLY A 31 -5.56 -7.98 -4.18
N ARG A 32 -5.54 -7.56 -2.91
CA ARG A 32 -4.31 -7.61 -2.09
C ARG A 32 -3.84 -9.03 -1.82
N LEU A 33 -4.76 -9.93 -1.56
CA LEU A 33 -4.45 -11.36 -1.35
C LEU A 33 -3.86 -11.99 -2.62
N PHE A 34 -4.47 -11.77 -3.79
CA PHE A 34 -3.94 -12.22 -5.07
C PHE A 34 -2.57 -11.61 -5.38
N GLN A 35 -2.36 -10.34 -5.08
CA GLN A 35 -1.06 -9.67 -5.26
C GLN A 35 0.03 -10.31 -4.38
N MET A 36 -0.30 -10.68 -3.14
CA MET A 36 0.63 -11.37 -2.24
C MET A 36 0.96 -12.78 -2.76
N MET A 37 -0.05 -13.54 -3.20
CA MET A 37 0.15 -14.88 -3.73
C MET A 37 0.97 -14.88 -5.03
N TYR A 38 0.66 -13.97 -5.94
CA TYR A 38 1.39 -13.85 -7.21
C TYR A 38 2.87 -13.52 -6.98
N SER A 39 3.18 -12.61 -6.04
CA SER A 39 4.56 -12.27 -5.69
C SER A 39 5.36 -13.46 -5.14
N LEU A 40 4.70 -14.35 -4.38
CA LEU A 40 5.31 -15.59 -3.91
C LEU A 40 5.59 -16.57 -5.05
N ILE A 41 4.66 -16.67 -6.01
CA ILE A 41 4.80 -17.56 -7.19
C ILE A 41 5.95 -17.07 -8.07
N ASP A 42 6.00 -15.78 -8.37
CA ASP A 42 7.07 -15.14 -9.14
C ASP A 42 8.45 -15.41 -8.53
N THR A 43 8.60 -15.15 -7.22
CA THR A 43 9.82 -15.46 -6.47
C THR A 43 10.21 -16.94 -6.56
N LYS A 44 9.22 -17.85 -6.49
CA LYS A 44 9.45 -19.30 -6.61
C LYS A 44 9.88 -19.69 -8.01
N ILE A 45 9.31 -19.08 -9.06
CA ILE A 45 9.69 -19.36 -10.46
C ILE A 45 11.14 -18.92 -10.69
N VAL A 46 11.50 -17.70 -10.29
CA VAL A 46 12.88 -17.20 -10.39
C VAL A 46 13.86 -18.14 -9.68
N GLY A 47 13.59 -18.48 -8.42
CA GLY A 47 14.48 -19.36 -7.65
C GLY A 47 14.57 -20.79 -8.21
N SER A 48 13.47 -21.34 -8.72
CA SER A 48 13.46 -22.73 -9.23
C SER A 48 14.11 -22.89 -10.61
N ILE A 49 14.06 -21.86 -11.47
CA ILE A 49 14.60 -21.93 -12.83
C ILE A 49 16.00 -21.34 -12.92
N LEU A 50 16.25 -20.19 -12.26
CA LEU A 50 17.53 -19.47 -12.35
C LEU A 50 18.48 -19.79 -11.19
N GLY A 51 18.01 -20.45 -10.13
CA GLY A 51 18.82 -20.81 -8.98
C GLY A 51 18.94 -19.73 -7.90
N GLU A 52 19.74 -20.05 -6.87
CA GLU A 52 19.83 -19.24 -5.63
C GLU A 52 20.53 -17.90 -5.86
N GLU A 53 21.52 -17.85 -6.76
CA GLU A 53 22.26 -16.61 -7.05
C GLU A 53 21.38 -15.54 -7.68
N ALA A 54 20.56 -15.92 -8.68
CA ALA A 54 19.58 -15.03 -9.29
C ALA A 54 18.51 -14.57 -8.30
N LEU A 55 18.04 -15.49 -7.44
CA LEU A 55 17.09 -15.17 -6.39
C LEU A 55 17.67 -14.16 -5.38
N ALA A 56 18.94 -14.32 -5.01
CA ALA A 56 19.64 -13.39 -4.14
C ALA A 56 19.82 -12.00 -4.80
N ALA A 57 20.18 -11.97 -6.10
CA ALA A 57 20.28 -10.72 -6.86
C ALA A 57 18.95 -9.97 -6.92
N VAL A 58 17.83 -10.64 -7.23
CA VAL A 58 16.48 -10.05 -7.23
C VAL A 58 16.08 -9.58 -5.82
N GLY A 59 16.37 -10.40 -4.81
CA GLY A 59 16.10 -10.06 -3.40
C GLY A 59 16.82 -8.80 -2.93
N SER A 60 18.08 -8.61 -3.32
CA SER A 60 18.90 -7.46 -2.93
C SER A 60 18.32 -6.13 -3.39
N VAL A 61 17.66 -6.07 -4.55
CA VAL A 61 17.08 -4.85 -5.13
C VAL A 61 15.57 -4.70 -4.90
N SER A 62 14.92 -5.71 -4.34
CA SER A 62 13.48 -5.67 -4.05
C SER A 62 13.09 -4.54 -3.09
N ILE A 63 13.99 -4.17 -2.18
CA ILE A 63 13.81 -3.04 -1.25
C ILE A 63 13.66 -1.72 -2.03
N LEU A 64 14.55 -1.48 -3.01
CA LEU A 64 14.50 -0.29 -3.86
C LEU A 64 13.21 -0.27 -4.69
N TYR A 65 12.85 -1.42 -5.29
CA TYR A 65 11.62 -1.56 -6.06
C TYR A 65 10.38 -1.26 -5.22
N ASN A 66 10.29 -1.82 -4.00
CA ASN A 66 9.17 -1.60 -3.09
C ASN A 66 9.07 -0.14 -2.63
N LEU A 67 10.21 0.51 -2.38
CA LEU A 67 10.25 1.94 -2.04
C LEU A 67 9.67 2.79 -3.18
N LEU A 68 10.14 2.58 -4.41
CA LEU A 68 9.67 3.30 -5.60
C LEU A 68 8.18 3.06 -5.85
N THR A 69 7.75 1.80 -5.80
CA THR A 69 6.34 1.43 -5.96
C THR A 69 5.47 2.08 -4.88
N GLY A 70 5.96 2.11 -3.63
CA GLY A 70 5.29 2.79 -2.51
C GLY A 70 5.12 4.29 -2.73
N ILE A 71 6.15 4.97 -3.26
CA ILE A 71 6.10 6.39 -3.60
C ILE A 71 5.03 6.64 -4.68
N PHE A 72 5.07 5.89 -5.79
CA PHE A 72 4.09 6.06 -6.88
C PHE A 72 2.66 5.72 -6.45
N SER A 73 2.47 4.64 -5.70
CA SER A 73 1.16 4.29 -5.13
C SER A 73 0.65 5.35 -4.16
N GLY A 74 1.54 5.97 -3.37
CA GLY A 74 1.19 7.09 -2.51
C GLY A 74 0.67 8.28 -3.32
N PHE A 75 1.39 8.70 -4.37
CA PHE A 75 0.94 9.79 -5.24
C PHE A 75 -0.44 9.52 -5.85
N THR A 76 -0.64 8.32 -6.43
CA THR A 76 -1.92 7.99 -7.09
C THR A 76 -3.07 7.90 -6.11
N LEU A 77 -2.82 7.36 -4.91
CA LEU A 77 -3.82 7.32 -3.83
C LEU A 77 -4.21 8.74 -3.37
N GLY A 78 -3.24 9.65 -3.21
CA GLY A 78 -3.52 11.04 -2.87
C GLY A 78 -4.36 11.76 -3.92
N PHE A 79 -4.10 11.51 -5.21
CA PHE A 79 -4.92 12.04 -6.30
C PHE A 79 -6.33 11.44 -6.31
N SER A 80 -6.45 10.15 -6.03
CA SER A 80 -7.74 9.46 -6.02
C SER A 80 -8.67 9.93 -4.91
N ILE A 81 -8.13 10.33 -3.76
CA ILE A 81 -8.92 10.93 -2.66
C ILE A 81 -9.61 12.21 -3.14
N VAL A 82 -8.88 13.09 -3.81
CA VAL A 82 -9.46 14.33 -4.37
C VAL A 82 -10.49 14.03 -5.45
N THR A 83 -10.22 13.00 -6.27
CA THR A 83 -11.18 12.52 -7.28
C THR A 83 -12.45 11.98 -6.63
N ALA A 84 -12.34 11.22 -5.52
CA ALA A 84 -13.48 10.71 -4.78
C ALA A 84 -14.33 11.86 -4.18
N GLN A 85 -13.71 12.92 -3.67
CA GLN A 85 -14.40 14.12 -3.17
C GLN A 85 -15.18 14.81 -4.31
N ASN A 86 -14.57 14.98 -5.48
CA ASN A 86 -15.23 15.62 -6.62
C ASN A 86 -16.33 14.74 -7.22
N TYR A 87 -16.15 13.43 -7.21
CA TYR A 87 -17.21 12.49 -7.59
C TYR A 87 -18.42 12.61 -6.66
N GLY A 88 -18.16 12.63 -5.34
CA GLY A 88 -19.20 12.81 -4.33
C GLY A 88 -19.97 14.13 -4.44
N SER A 89 -19.28 15.22 -4.82
CA SER A 89 -19.89 16.54 -5.01
C SER A 89 -20.75 16.66 -6.29
N GLY A 90 -20.68 15.66 -7.18
CA GLY A 90 -21.38 15.69 -8.47
C GLY A 90 -20.81 16.69 -9.49
N ASN A 91 -19.65 17.29 -9.21
CA ASN A 91 -19.02 18.27 -10.10
C ASN A 91 -18.15 17.58 -11.17
N GLU A 92 -18.79 17.12 -12.25
CA GLU A 92 -18.10 16.42 -13.35
C GLU A 92 -16.98 17.24 -14.00
N LYS A 93 -17.19 18.54 -14.17
CA LYS A 93 -16.19 19.41 -14.80
C LYS A 93 -14.91 19.48 -13.97
N LEU A 94 -15.06 19.66 -12.66
CA LEU A 94 -13.92 19.69 -11.75
C LEU A 94 -13.25 18.30 -11.64
N LEU A 95 -14.06 17.23 -11.65
CA LEU A 95 -13.54 15.87 -11.63
C LEU A 95 -12.65 15.60 -12.86
N LYS A 96 -13.11 15.91 -14.07
CA LYS A 96 -12.32 15.72 -15.32
C LYS A 96 -11.02 16.55 -15.30
N LYS A 97 -11.08 17.81 -14.87
CA LYS A 97 -9.91 18.65 -14.71
C LYS A 97 -8.91 18.07 -13.68
N ASN A 98 -9.41 17.50 -12.57
CA ASN A 98 -8.55 16.86 -11.58
C ASN A 98 -7.93 15.57 -12.08
N VAL A 99 -8.66 14.73 -12.83
CA VAL A 99 -8.11 13.54 -13.48
C VAL A 99 -7.00 13.93 -14.47
N ALA A 100 -7.23 14.94 -15.31
CA ALA A 100 -6.23 15.45 -16.26
C ALA A 100 -4.98 15.96 -15.51
N SER A 101 -5.17 16.77 -14.46
CA SER A 101 -4.07 17.29 -13.63
C SER A 101 -3.30 16.17 -12.93
N SER A 102 -3.98 15.11 -12.46
CA SER A 102 -3.34 13.95 -11.83
C SER A 102 -2.45 13.18 -12.80
N ILE A 103 -2.88 13.02 -14.05
CA ILE A 103 -2.07 12.39 -15.09
C ILE A 103 -0.83 13.25 -15.39
N MET A 104 -1.00 14.58 -15.56
CA MET A 104 0.12 15.49 -15.82
C MET A 104 1.14 15.46 -14.68
N LEU A 105 0.69 15.63 -13.44
CA LEU A 105 1.55 15.61 -12.25
C LEU A 105 2.21 14.24 -12.04
N GLY A 106 1.47 13.17 -12.23
CA GLY A 106 1.99 11.80 -12.14
C GLY A 106 3.11 11.55 -13.14
N MET A 107 2.89 11.92 -14.42
CA MET A 107 3.91 11.78 -15.46
C MET A 107 5.14 12.66 -15.20
N MET A 108 4.96 13.91 -14.79
CA MET A 108 6.08 14.80 -14.43
C MET A 108 6.90 14.22 -13.28
N THR A 109 6.24 13.75 -12.23
CA THR A 109 6.89 13.12 -11.08
C THR A 109 7.62 11.85 -11.47
N ALA A 110 6.99 11.01 -12.33
CA ALA A 110 7.61 9.78 -12.83
C ALA A 110 8.87 10.07 -13.64
N VAL A 111 8.83 11.03 -14.57
CA VAL A 111 10.01 11.44 -15.34
C VAL A 111 11.15 11.82 -14.38
N VAL A 112 10.89 12.72 -13.43
CA VAL A 112 11.93 13.18 -12.48
C VAL A 112 12.51 12.02 -11.66
N ILE A 113 11.65 11.18 -11.06
CA ILE A 113 12.11 10.09 -10.19
C ILE A 113 12.84 9.02 -10.99
N ILE A 114 12.27 8.56 -12.12
CA ILE A 114 12.84 7.50 -12.94
C ILE A 114 14.21 7.91 -13.47
N PHE A 115 14.34 9.11 -14.06
CA PHE A 115 15.62 9.59 -14.57
C PHE A 115 16.65 9.81 -13.46
N ALA A 116 16.23 10.34 -12.29
CA ALA A 116 17.12 10.46 -11.14
C ALA A 116 17.63 9.10 -10.66
N VAL A 117 16.74 8.11 -10.52
CA VAL A 117 17.14 6.75 -10.10
C VAL A 117 18.06 6.10 -11.12
N LEU A 118 17.77 6.21 -12.42
CA LEU A 118 18.61 5.63 -13.48
C LEU A 118 20.00 6.28 -13.54
N LEU A 119 20.07 7.60 -13.34
CA LEU A 119 21.33 8.35 -13.33
C LEU A 119 22.26 7.91 -12.18
N PHE A 120 21.67 7.65 -11.01
CA PHE A 120 22.43 7.27 -9.82
C PHE A 120 22.36 5.75 -9.51
N LEU A 121 21.86 4.92 -10.43
CA LEU A 121 21.55 3.51 -10.17
C LEU A 121 22.77 2.75 -9.65
N ASN A 122 23.93 2.88 -10.31
CA ASN A 122 25.15 2.21 -9.87
C ASN A 122 25.55 2.64 -8.45
N SER A 123 25.50 3.95 -8.14
CA SER A 123 25.82 4.47 -6.82
C SER A 123 24.86 3.95 -5.75
N ILE A 124 23.57 3.84 -6.09
CA ILE A 124 22.56 3.29 -5.19
C ILE A 124 22.85 1.82 -4.89
N LEU A 125 23.15 1.00 -5.91
CA LEU A 125 23.44 -0.43 -5.73
C LEU A 125 24.72 -0.65 -4.91
N HIS A 126 25.78 0.12 -5.14
CA HIS A 126 26.98 0.08 -4.30
C HIS A 126 26.69 0.51 -2.85
N THR A 127 25.88 1.55 -2.64
CA THR A 127 25.48 1.97 -1.28
C THR A 127 24.65 0.90 -0.57
N MET A 128 23.87 0.11 -1.32
CA MET A 128 23.12 -1.03 -0.81
C MET A 128 24.01 -2.25 -0.53
N ASN A 129 25.31 -2.18 -0.80
CA ASN A 129 26.28 -3.27 -0.66
C ASN A 129 25.84 -4.54 -1.41
N VAL A 130 25.35 -4.40 -2.64
CA VAL A 130 25.07 -5.54 -3.52
C VAL A 130 26.38 -6.24 -3.84
N PRO A 131 26.51 -7.59 -3.60
CA PRO A 131 27.74 -8.32 -3.90
C PRO A 131 28.14 -8.21 -5.37
N GLU A 132 29.45 -8.12 -5.66
CA GLU A 132 29.99 -7.98 -7.03
C GLU A 132 29.52 -9.10 -7.97
N GLU A 133 29.43 -10.34 -7.47
CA GLU A 133 28.96 -11.51 -8.21
C GLU A 133 27.52 -11.37 -8.69
N GLN A 134 26.66 -10.69 -7.92
CA GLN A 134 25.25 -10.48 -8.19
C GLN A 134 24.95 -9.12 -8.85
N PHE A 135 25.96 -8.22 -8.90
CA PHE A 135 25.76 -6.83 -9.31
C PHE A 135 25.17 -6.71 -10.72
N GLY A 136 25.70 -7.44 -11.68
CA GLY A 136 25.22 -7.43 -13.08
C GLY A 136 23.73 -7.84 -13.16
N MET A 137 23.38 -8.95 -12.53
CA MET A 137 21.99 -9.45 -12.52
C MET A 137 21.04 -8.48 -11.80
N ALA A 138 21.45 -7.96 -10.65
CA ALA A 138 20.67 -7.01 -9.88
C ALA A 138 20.46 -5.70 -10.66
N HIS A 139 21.50 -5.18 -11.29
CA HIS A 139 21.45 -3.98 -12.11
C HIS A 139 20.51 -4.14 -13.31
N ASP A 140 20.61 -5.22 -14.06
CA ASP A 140 19.78 -5.44 -15.24
C ASP A 140 18.30 -5.63 -14.87
N TYR A 141 18.05 -6.39 -13.81
CA TYR A 141 16.69 -6.59 -13.29
C TYR A 141 16.05 -5.27 -12.86
N ILE A 142 16.70 -4.52 -11.96
CA ILE A 142 16.12 -3.29 -11.43
C ILE A 142 16.01 -2.18 -12.48
N ARG A 143 16.95 -2.09 -13.43
CA ARG A 143 16.91 -1.12 -14.52
C ARG A 143 15.64 -1.28 -15.37
N ILE A 144 15.27 -2.52 -15.71
CA ILE A 144 14.05 -2.80 -16.47
C ILE A 144 12.81 -2.41 -15.64
N LEU A 145 12.78 -2.77 -14.36
CA LEU A 145 11.68 -2.41 -13.48
C LEU A 145 11.53 -0.89 -13.27
N VAL A 146 12.65 -0.17 -13.17
CA VAL A 146 12.62 1.30 -13.04
C VAL A 146 12.04 1.95 -14.30
N TRP A 147 12.40 1.51 -15.50
CA TRP A 147 11.72 1.94 -16.73
C TRP A 147 10.25 1.54 -16.73
N GLY A 148 9.92 0.36 -16.22
CA GLY A 148 8.56 -0.13 -16.05
C GLY A 148 7.70 0.69 -15.09
N MET A 149 8.30 1.58 -14.26
CA MET A 149 7.53 2.44 -13.32
C MET A 149 6.54 3.36 -14.03
N PHE A 150 6.76 3.74 -15.29
CA PHE A 150 5.74 4.45 -16.08
C PHE A 150 4.47 3.62 -16.25
N VAL A 151 4.62 2.32 -16.48
CA VAL A 151 3.51 1.38 -16.61
C VAL A 151 2.82 1.18 -15.27
N THR A 152 3.61 1.01 -14.20
CA THR A 152 3.10 0.89 -12.82
C THR A 152 2.29 2.12 -12.42
N LEU A 153 2.78 3.32 -12.72
CA LEU A 153 2.06 4.57 -12.48
C LEU A 153 0.74 4.61 -13.28
N ALA A 154 0.78 4.27 -14.57
CA ALA A 154 -0.41 4.27 -15.42
C ALA A 154 -1.48 3.31 -14.90
N TYR A 155 -1.09 2.08 -14.51
CA TYR A 155 -1.99 1.12 -13.88
C TYR A 155 -2.57 1.67 -12.57
N ASN A 156 -1.72 2.17 -11.66
CA ASN A 156 -2.16 2.68 -10.37
C ASN A 156 -3.12 3.87 -10.53
N LEU A 157 -2.82 4.83 -11.43
CA LEU A 157 -3.72 5.94 -11.73
C LEU A 157 -5.08 5.44 -12.20
N CYS A 158 -5.13 4.56 -13.20
CA CYS A 158 -6.40 4.03 -13.71
C CYS A 158 -7.17 3.26 -12.63
N ALA A 159 -6.50 2.39 -11.88
CA ALA A 159 -7.11 1.57 -10.84
C ALA A 159 -7.64 2.43 -9.68
N ASP A 160 -6.88 3.43 -9.24
CA ASP A 160 -7.28 4.31 -8.14
C ASP A 160 -8.39 5.28 -8.56
N MET A 161 -8.42 5.74 -9.83
CA MET A 161 -9.54 6.52 -10.37
C MET A 161 -10.83 5.69 -10.44
N LEU A 162 -10.76 4.42 -10.85
CA LEU A 162 -11.91 3.51 -10.82
C LEU A 162 -12.42 3.29 -9.37
N ARG A 163 -11.51 3.08 -8.42
CA ARG A 163 -11.86 2.98 -6.99
C ARG A 163 -12.48 4.27 -6.46
N ALA A 164 -11.97 5.42 -6.86
CA ALA A 164 -12.48 6.73 -6.43
C ALA A 164 -13.96 6.95 -6.81
N ILE A 165 -14.40 6.40 -7.95
CA ILE A 165 -15.82 6.44 -8.39
C ILE A 165 -16.64 5.25 -7.90
N GLY A 166 -16.06 4.36 -7.08
CA GLY A 166 -16.75 3.23 -6.45
C GLY A 166 -16.65 1.89 -7.21
N ASP A 167 -15.81 1.78 -8.23
CA ASP A 167 -15.54 0.49 -8.92
C ASP A 167 -14.26 -0.16 -8.35
N SER A 168 -14.44 -1.05 -7.38
CA SER A 168 -13.34 -1.85 -6.82
C SER A 168 -13.19 -3.23 -7.48
N VAL A 169 -14.18 -3.66 -8.27
CA VAL A 169 -14.20 -4.99 -8.90
C VAL A 169 -13.36 -5.02 -10.17
N THR A 170 -13.49 -4.02 -11.01
CA THR A 170 -12.73 -3.97 -12.28
C THR A 170 -11.21 -4.03 -12.09
N PRO A 171 -10.59 -3.22 -11.18
CA PRO A 171 -9.17 -3.34 -10.91
C PRO A 171 -8.75 -4.72 -10.39
N LEU A 172 -9.60 -5.40 -9.59
CA LEU A 172 -9.34 -6.77 -9.14
C LEU A 172 -9.27 -7.74 -10.31
N ILE A 173 -10.27 -7.72 -11.20
CA ILE A 173 -10.30 -8.64 -12.35
C ILE A 173 -9.04 -8.46 -13.22
N PHE A 174 -8.65 -7.23 -13.50
CA PHE A 174 -7.49 -6.97 -14.33
C PHE A 174 -6.16 -7.29 -13.62
N LEU A 175 -6.12 -7.17 -12.30
CA LEU A 175 -4.98 -7.65 -11.50
C LEU A 175 -4.84 -9.18 -11.60
N VAL A 176 -5.94 -9.93 -11.53
CA VAL A 176 -5.92 -11.40 -11.69
C VAL A 176 -5.45 -11.78 -13.10
N ILE A 177 -5.94 -11.09 -14.13
CA ILE A 177 -5.48 -11.31 -15.51
C ILE A 177 -3.98 -11.04 -15.63
N ALA A 178 -3.48 -9.94 -15.05
CA ALA A 178 -2.06 -9.64 -15.05
C ALA A 178 -1.24 -10.71 -14.31
N ALA A 179 -1.70 -11.18 -13.15
CA ALA A 179 -1.01 -12.23 -12.41
C ALA A 179 -0.86 -13.53 -13.22
N VAL A 180 -1.92 -13.95 -13.89
CA VAL A 180 -1.87 -15.11 -14.80
C VAL A 180 -0.94 -14.85 -15.99
N THR A 181 -1.03 -13.67 -16.59
CA THR A 181 -0.15 -13.26 -17.71
C THR A 181 1.31 -13.25 -17.27
N ASN A 182 1.62 -12.72 -16.08
CA ASN A 182 2.98 -12.70 -15.55
C ASN A 182 3.55 -14.12 -15.40
N ILE A 183 2.80 -15.05 -14.76
CA ILE A 183 3.24 -16.45 -14.62
C ILE A 183 3.54 -17.09 -15.98
N VAL A 184 2.69 -16.87 -16.98
CA VAL A 184 2.91 -17.42 -18.34
C VAL A 184 4.16 -16.78 -18.97
N LEU A 185 4.32 -15.47 -18.85
CA LEU A 185 5.48 -14.78 -19.39
C LEU A 185 6.79 -15.13 -18.67
N ASP A 186 6.75 -15.39 -17.36
CA ASP A 186 7.92 -15.85 -16.61
C ASP A 186 8.44 -17.19 -17.17
N TYR A 187 7.55 -18.19 -17.32
CA TYR A 187 7.93 -19.46 -17.92
C TYR A 187 8.44 -19.30 -19.35
N LEU A 188 7.85 -18.41 -20.14
CA LEU A 188 8.24 -18.17 -21.52
C LEU A 188 9.60 -17.47 -21.61
N PHE A 189 9.82 -16.37 -20.85
CA PHE A 189 11.02 -15.56 -20.95
C PHE A 189 12.21 -16.18 -20.22
N ILE A 190 11.97 -16.73 -19.03
CA ILE A 190 13.01 -17.34 -18.23
C ILE A 190 13.31 -18.75 -18.74
N GLY A 191 12.29 -19.60 -18.90
CA GLY A 191 12.45 -21.00 -19.29
C GLY A 191 12.59 -21.18 -20.80
N GLY A 192 11.76 -20.51 -21.63
CA GLY A 192 11.76 -20.67 -23.07
C GLY A 192 12.86 -19.89 -23.78
N PHE A 193 13.01 -18.60 -23.49
CA PHE A 193 13.97 -17.72 -24.14
C PHE A 193 15.30 -17.56 -23.37
N SER A 194 15.42 -18.15 -22.20
CA SER A 194 16.64 -18.10 -21.37
C SER A 194 17.13 -16.66 -21.08
N MET A 195 16.18 -15.72 -20.89
CA MET A 195 16.52 -14.30 -20.67
C MET A 195 17.02 -14.00 -19.24
N GLY A 196 17.14 -15.00 -18.38
CA GLY A 196 17.61 -14.82 -17.01
C GLY A 196 16.70 -13.91 -16.19
N VAL A 197 17.26 -13.14 -15.24
CA VAL A 197 16.54 -12.21 -14.38
C VAL A 197 15.88 -11.06 -15.17
N SER A 198 16.45 -10.67 -16.31
CA SER A 198 15.84 -9.68 -17.20
C SER A 198 14.50 -10.15 -17.76
N GLY A 199 14.35 -11.47 -17.98
CA GLY A 199 13.08 -12.08 -18.38
C GLY A 199 11.99 -11.91 -17.34
N ALA A 200 12.30 -12.14 -16.07
CA ALA A 200 11.38 -11.91 -14.94
C ALA A 200 10.94 -10.43 -14.85
N ALA A 201 11.89 -9.49 -14.96
CA ALA A 201 11.59 -8.07 -14.98
C ALA A 201 10.69 -7.68 -16.15
N CYS A 202 10.97 -8.17 -17.36
CA CYS A 202 10.14 -7.93 -18.55
C CYS A 202 8.73 -8.53 -18.38
N ALA A 203 8.61 -9.74 -17.85
CA ALA A 203 7.33 -10.37 -17.59
C ALA A 203 6.47 -9.54 -16.61
N THR A 204 7.08 -9.04 -15.54
CA THR A 204 6.42 -8.15 -14.57
C THR A 204 5.94 -6.85 -15.24
N VAL A 205 6.77 -6.18 -16.02
CA VAL A 205 6.39 -4.92 -16.69
C VAL A 205 5.29 -5.14 -17.73
N LEU A 206 5.40 -6.20 -18.54
CA LEU A 206 4.42 -6.50 -19.59
C LEU A 206 3.07 -6.92 -19.03
N SER A 207 3.06 -7.72 -17.95
CA SER A 207 1.82 -8.10 -17.27
C SER A 207 1.10 -6.89 -16.65
N GLN A 208 1.85 -5.97 -16.06
CA GLN A 208 1.30 -4.69 -15.58
C GLN A 208 0.79 -3.81 -16.72
N LEU A 209 1.47 -3.80 -17.88
CA LEU A 209 1.01 -3.09 -19.08
C LEU A 209 -0.34 -3.62 -19.55
N VAL A 210 -0.52 -4.95 -19.56
CA VAL A 210 -1.82 -5.56 -19.87
C VAL A 210 -2.92 -5.03 -18.94
N SER A 211 -2.67 -5.00 -17.63
CA SER A 211 -3.62 -4.43 -16.67
C SER A 211 -3.89 -2.94 -16.91
N ALA A 212 -2.85 -2.16 -17.17
CA ALA A 212 -3.00 -0.72 -17.43
C ALA A 212 -3.87 -0.46 -18.68
N VAL A 213 -3.60 -1.20 -19.76
CA VAL A 213 -4.38 -1.11 -21.02
C VAL A 213 -5.82 -1.54 -20.79
N LEU A 214 -6.06 -2.64 -20.09
CA LEU A 214 -7.42 -3.11 -19.78
C LEU A 214 -8.19 -2.10 -18.91
N CYS A 215 -7.55 -1.53 -17.88
CA CYS A 215 -8.15 -0.47 -17.07
C CYS A 215 -8.49 0.77 -17.93
N PHE A 216 -7.58 1.21 -18.79
CA PHE A 216 -7.79 2.34 -19.68
C PHE A 216 -8.95 2.08 -20.67
N LEU A 217 -8.98 0.92 -21.31
CA LEU A 217 -10.06 0.53 -22.22
C LEU A 217 -11.41 0.48 -21.49
N ARG A 218 -11.41 -0.01 -20.26
CA ARG A 218 -12.62 -0.05 -19.42
C ARG A 218 -13.11 1.36 -19.06
N ILE A 219 -12.21 2.26 -18.69
CA ILE A 219 -12.53 3.66 -18.45
C ILE A 219 -13.14 4.27 -19.72
N LYS A 220 -12.49 4.08 -20.86
CA LYS A 220 -12.94 4.61 -22.14
C LYS A 220 -14.29 4.08 -22.58
N SER A 221 -14.61 2.81 -22.32
CA SER A 221 -15.89 2.21 -22.76
C SER A 221 -17.04 2.37 -21.78
N GLY A 222 -16.75 2.51 -20.47
CA GLY A 222 -17.77 2.38 -19.43
C GLY A 222 -17.96 3.58 -18.50
N PHE A 223 -17.01 4.53 -18.49
CA PHE A 223 -17.01 5.63 -17.51
C PHE A 223 -16.76 7.01 -18.13
N PRO A 224 -17.77 7.60 -18.85
CA PRO A 224 -17.63 8.91 -19.49
C PRO A 224 -17.21 10.04 -18.53
N ILE A 225 -17.54 9.89 -17.24
CA ILE A 225 -17.19 10.86 -16.20
C ILE A 225 -15.67 10.99 -15.98
N LEU A 226 -14.89 9.95 -16.32
CA LEU A 226 -13.42 9.95 -16.27
C LEU A 226 -12.77 10.33 -17.62
N HIS A 227 -13.56 10.56 -18.69
CA HIS A 227 -13.00 10.97 -19.96
C HIS A 227 -12.50 12.40 -19.90
N ILE A 228 -11.24 12.57 -20.25
CA ILE A 228 -10.61 13.88 -20.36
C ILE A 228 -10.63 14.35 -21.81
N SER A 229 -10.87 15.64 -22.00
CA SER A 229 -10.77 16.34 -23.28
C SER A 229 -9.55 17.28 -23.27
N LYS A 230 -9.20 17.83 -24.44
CA LYS A 230 -8.12 18.83 -24.53
C LYS A 230 -8.39 20.06 -23.65
N ASN A 231 -9.65 20.41 -23.46
CA ASN A 231 -10.08 21.53 -22.64
C ASN A 231 -9.91 21.29 -21.12
N ASP A 232 -9.76 20.01 -20.71
CA ASP A 232 -9.55 19.66 -19.32
C ASP A 232 -8.05 19.70 -18.93
N LEU A 233 -7.15 19.74 -19.94
CA LEU A 233 -5.70 19.86 -19.78
C LEU A 233 -5.27 21.32 -19.52
N GLU A 234 -5.97 22.01 -18.63
CA GLU A 234 -5.71 23.38 -18.24
C GLU A 234 -4.69 23.42 -17.09
N TRP A 235 -3.63 24.25 -17.26
CA TRP A 235 -2.66 24.48 -16.20
C TRP A 235 -3.23 25.46 -15.18
N ASP A 236 -3.78 24.93 -14.08
CA ASP A 236 -4.25 25.71 -12.93
C ASP A 236 -3.31 25.47 -11.77
N ARG A 237 -2.56 26.51 -11.40
CA ARG A 237 -1.52 26.42 -10.37
C ARG A 237 -2.06 26.04 -8.99
N GLU A 238 -3.22 26.54 -8.60
CA GLU A 238 -3.79 26.25 -7.28
C GLU A 238 -4.26 24.80 -7.20
N ARG A 239 -4.97 24.33 -8.21
CA ARG A 239 -5.44 22.94 -8.32
C ARG A 239 -4.26 21.97 -8.39
N MET A 240 -3.26 22.25 -9.22
CA MET A 240 -2.04 21.43 -9.32
C MET A 240 -1.29 21.37 -7.99
N ARG A 241 -1.12 22.51 -7.33
CA ARG A 241 -0.49 22.56 -5.99
C ARG A 241 -1.27 21.73 -4.98
N PHE A 242 -2.59 21.88 -4.94
CA PHE A 242 -3.44 21.13 -4.03
C PHE A 242 -3.35 19.61 -4.25
N LEU A 243 -3.47 19.16 -5.51
CA LEU A 243 -3.32 17.74 -5.87
C LEU A 243 -1.91 17.22 -5.52
N TYR A 244 -0.88 17.98 -5.88
CA TYR A 244 0.50 17.57 -5.60
C TYR A 244 0.78 17.45 -4.10
N GLN A 245 0.25 18.37 -3.28
CA GLN A 245 0.36 18.29 -1.82
C GLN A 245 -0.32 17.04 -1.25
N ASN A 246 -1.49 16.67 -1.77
CA ASN A 246 -2.17 15.44 -1.36
C ASN A 246 -1.36 14.19 -1.77
N GLY A 247 -0.89 14.13 -3.02
CA GLY A 247 -0.06 13.03 -3.50
C GLY A 247 1.26 12.92 -2.74
N LEU A 248 1.97 14.05 -2.55
CA LEU A 248 3.23 14.09 -1.82
C LEU A 248 3.07 13.66 -0.36
N ALA A 249 1.99 14.09 0.31
CA ALA A 249 1.72 13.70 1.69
C ALA A 249 1.59 12.18 1.83
N MET A 250 0.85 11.53 0.91
CA MET A 250 0.69 10.08 0.89
C MET A 250 2.00 9.35 0.55
N ALA A 251 2.76 9.86 -0.42
CA ALA A 251 4.06 9.31 -0.79
C ALA A 251 5.07 9.43 0.36
N LEU A 252 5.13 10.59 1.02
CA LEU A 252 5.95 10.80 2.22
C LEU A 252 5.56 9.85 3.35
N MET A 253 4.27 9.69 3.61
CA MET A 253 3.78 8.78 4.64
C MET A 253 4.26 7.34 4.38
N SER A 254 4.12 6.84 3.15
CA SER A 254 4.61 5.51 2.76
C SER A 254 6.12 5.40 2.92
N SER A 255 6.87 6.44 2.54
CA SER A 255 8.33 6.47 2.66
C SER A 255 8.80 6.50 4.11
N LEU A 256 8.12 7.28 4.98
CA LEU A 256 8.44 7.34 6.41
C LEU A 256 8.24 5.99 7.10
N VAL A 257 7.11 5.32 6.81
CA VAL A 257 6.80 3.99 7.38
C VAL A 257 7.82 2.95 6.92
N ASN A 258 8.09 2.88 5.60
CA ASN A 258 9.06 1.92 5.04
C ASN A 258 10.48 2.22 5.52
N GLY A 259 10.89 3.49 5.54
CA GLY A 259 12.19 3.91 6.05
C GLY A 259 12.40 3.55 7.52
N GLY A 260 11.39 3.75 8.36
CA GLY A 260 11.42 3.34 9.75
C GLY A 260 11.60 1.82 9.93
N THR A 261 10.90 1.04 9.12
CA THR A 261 11.01 -0.43 9.13
C THR A 261 12.42 -0.89 8.72
N LEU A 262 13.02 -0.26 7.70
CA LEU A 262 14.40 -0.55 7.31
C LEU A 262 15.41 -0.24 8.42
N ILE A 263 15.25 0.89 9.12
CA ILE A 263 16.12 1.25 10.24
C ILE A 263 16.00 0.22 11.37
N LEU A 264 14.78 -0.18 11.72
CA LEU A 264 14.56 -1.21 12.74
C LEU A 264 15.20 -2.54 12.34
N GLN A 265 15.10 -2.92 11.06
CA GLN A 265 15.72 -4.14 10.53
C GLN A 265 17.25 -4.13 10.70
N THR A 266 17.91 -2.97 10.57
CA THR A 266 19.37 -2.89 10.82
C THR A 266 19.74 -3.21 12.28
N GLY A 267 18.86 -2.89 13.23
CA GLY A 267 19.01 -3.27 14.63
C GLY A 267 18.82 -4.77 14.83
N ILE A 268 17.78 -5.34 14.22
CA ILE A 268 17.45 -6.77 14.32
C ILE A 268 18.57 -7.64 13.76
N ASN A 269 19.17 -7.24 12.63
CA ASN A 269 20.25 -7.98 11.98
C ASN A 269 21.50 -8.16 12.87
N LYS A 270 21.65 -7.36 13.93
CA LYS A 270 22.75 -7.48 14.90
C LYS A 270 22.44 -8.45 16.04
N LEU A 271 21.22 -8.97 16.15
CA LEU A 271 20.78 -9.83 17.25
C LEU A 271 20.97 -11.33 16.99
N GLY A 272 21.49 -11.71 15.82
CA GLY A 272 21.78 -13.09 15.45
C GLY A 272 20.73 -13.76 14.59
N THR A 273 21.13 -14.86 13.93
CA THR A 273 20.35 -15.54 12.90
C THR A 273 19.00 -16.04 13.38
N ASN A 274 18.95 -16.64 14.60
CA ASN A 274 17.69 -17.16 15.14
C ASN A 274 16.64 -16.06 15.31
N ILE A 275 17.06 -14.88 15.77
CA ILE A 275 16.18 -13.71 15.92
C ILE A 275 15.70 -13.20 14.57
N ILE A 276 16.59 -13.12 13.58
CA ILE A 276 16.21 -12.68 12.22
C ILE A 276 15.16 -13.62 11.63
N VAL A 277 15.34 -14.94 11.74
CA VAL A 277 14.38 -15.92 11.25
C VAL A 277 13.05 -15.80 12.00
N ALA A 278 13.09 -15.70 13.32
CA ALA A 278 11.91 -15.54 14.18
C ALA A 278 11.13 -14.27 13.81
N HIS A 279 11.81 -13.14 13.69
CA HIS A 279 11.19 -11.85 13.33
C HIS A 279 10.59 -11.88 11.93
N THR A 280 11.32 -12.42 10.95
CA THR A 280 10.85 -12.53 9.56
C THR A 280 9.57 -13.37 9.47
N ALA A 281 9.53 -14.52 10.16
CA ALA A 281 8.34 -15.36 10.19
C ALA A 281 7.16 -14.65 10.88
N ALA A 282 7.40 -13.99 12.01
CA ALA A 282 6.38 -13.26 12.75
C ALA A 282 5.82 -12.08 11.94
N ARG A 283 6.67 -11.32 11.24
CA ARG A 283 6.25 -10.23 10.34
C ARG A 283 5.35 -10.71 9.21
N LYS A 284 5.63 -11.86 8.60
CA LYS A 284 4.76 -12.44 7.57
C LYS A 284 3.37 -12.80 8.11
N VAL A 285 3.29 -13.38 9.33
CA VAL A 285 2.00 -13.64 9.98
C VAL A 285 1.27 -12.33 10.29
N PHE A 286 2.00 -11.34 10.83
CA PHE A 286 1.47 -10.01 11.11
C PHE A 286 0.86 -9.37 9.87
N GLU A 287 1.54 -9.40 8.73
CA GLU A 287 1.06 -8.84 7.46
C GLU A 287 -0.25 -9.46 7.01
N ILE A 288 -0.38 -10.80 7.13
CA ILE A 288 -1.62 -11.51 6.80
C ILE A 288 -2.75 -11.09 7.75
N PHE A 289 -2.49 -11.04 9.06
CA PHE A 289 -3.50 -10.68 10.05
C PHE A 289 -3.91 -9.20 9.98
N SER A 290 -3.01 -8.31 9.58
CA SER A 290 -3.27 -6.88 9.44
C SER A 290 -3.89 -6.49 8.08
N LEU A 291 -3.90 -7.40 7.11
CA LEU A 291 -4.43 -7.13 5.77
C LEU A 291 -5.88 -6.62 5.76
N PRO A 292 -6.84 -7.22 6.51
CA PRO A 292 -8.21 -6.71 6.57
C PRO A 292 -8.28 -5.27 7.09
N VAL A 293 -7.48 -4.93 8.10
CA VAL A 293 -7.45 -3.58 8.69
C VAL A 293 -6.97 -2.55 7.68
N SER A 294 -5.90 -2.87 6.93
CA SER A 294 -5.37 -1.99 5.89
C SER A 294 -6.37 -1.75 4.76
N VAL A 295 -7.13 -2.79 4.38
CA VAL A 295 -8.20 -2.70 3.38
C VAL A 295 -9.38 -1.86 3.86
N PHE A 296 -9.80 -2.01 5.12
CA PHE A 296 -10.81 -1.14 5.71
C PHE A 296 -10.35 0.31 5.72
N GLY A 297 -9.08 0.58 6.05
CA GLY A 297 -8.51 1.92 5.96
C GLY A 297 -8.66 2.51 4.55
N ALA A 298 -8.16 1.82 3.52
CA ALA A 298 -8.25 2.27 2.14
C ALA A 298 -9.71 2.50 1.68
N SER A 299 -10.62 1.61 2.10
CA SER A 299 -12.05 1.75 1.82
C SER A 299 -12.66 2.97 2.51
N MET A 300 -12.22 3.26 3.74
CA MET A 300 -12.65 4.45 4.48
C MET A 300 -12.16 5.75 3.83
N ALA A 301 -10.95 5.79 3.26
CA ALA A 301 -10.48 6.96 2.53
C ALA A 301 -11.42 7.32 1.37
N THR A 302 -11.80 6.34 0.55
CA THR A 302 -12.74 6.54 -0.57
C THR A 302 -14.16 6.86 -0.08
N TYR A 303 -14.66 6.11 0.92
CA TYR A 303 -15.99 6.34 1.50
C TYR A 303 -16.12 7.74 2.11
N CYS A 304 -15.14 8.15 2.92
CA CYS A 304 -15.12 9.49 3.51
C CYS A 304 -14.96 10.56 2.43
N GLY A 305 -14.11 10.34 1.41
CA GLY A 305 -13.94 11.26 0.30
C GLY A 305 -15.24 11.55 -0.45
N GLN A 306 -15.96 10.51 -0.87
CA GLN A 306 -17.23 10.66 -1.57
C GLN A 306 -18.30 11.34 -0.69
N ASN A 307 -18.46 10.91 0.56
CA ASN A 307 -19.46 11.49 1.46
C ASN A 307 -19.10 12.93 1.89
N TYR A 308 -17.81 13.26 2.01
CA TYR A 308 -17.33 14.60 2.27
C TYR A 308 -17.65 15.54 1.10
N GLY A 309 -17.35 15.12 -0.13
CA GLY A 309 -17.72 15.87 -1.32
C GLY A 309 -19.22 16.07 -1.49
N ALA A 310 -20.04 15.08 -1.08
CA ALA A 310 -21.50 15.15 -1.10
C ALA A 310 -22.08 15.96 0.08
N GLY A 311 -21.29 16.44 1.03
CA GLY A 311 -21.77 17.13 2.24
C GLY A 311 -22.49 16.21 3.24
N LYS A 312 -22.39 14.87 3.08
CA LYS A 312 -23.12 13.87 3.88
C LYS A 312 -22.31 13.46 5.13
N TYR A 313 -22.04 14.39 6.04
CA TYR A 313 -21.16 14.18 7.19
C TYR A 313 -21.69 13.14 8.20
N ASP A 314 -23.01 13.05 8.39
CA ASP A 314 -23.60 12.04 9.29
C ASP A 314 -23.29 10.61 8.80
N ARG A 315 -23.21 10.40 7.49
CA ARG A 315 -22.84 9.11 6.93
C ARG A 315 -21.39 8.78 7.21
N ILE A 316 -20.48 9.78 7.16
CA ILE A 316 -19.06 9.59 7.54
C ILE A 316 -18.99 9.10 8.98
N ARG A 317 -19.72 9.73 9.91
CA ARG A 317 -19.76 9.34 11.34
C ARG A 317 -20.30 7.92 11.53
N GLN A 318 -21.39 7.56 10.83
CA GLN A 318 -21.97 6.22 10.88
C GLN A 318 -20.99 5.16 10.35
N GLY A 319 -20.39 5.41 9.18
CA GLY A 319 -19.39 4.51 8.59
C GLY A 319 -18.16 4.34 9.49
N LEU A 320 -17.64 5.44 10.04
CA LEU A 320 -16.49 5.43 10.93
C LEU A 320 -16.77 4.60 12.21
N LYS A 321 -17.91 4.83 12.87
CA LYS A 321 -18.29 4.06 14.05
C LYS A 321 -18.46 2.58 13.75
N ALA A 322 -19.09 2.25 12.62
CA ALA A 322 -19.32 0.88 12.19
C ALA A 322 -18.01 0.13 11.91
N VAL A 323 -17.09 0.76 11.18
CA VAL A 323 -15.80 0.14 10.82
C VAL A 323 -14.87 0.04 12.03
N LEU A 324 -14.86 1.03 12.93
CA LEU A 324 -14.15 0.93 14.21
C LEU A 324 -14.69 -0.21 15.05
N GLY A 325 -16.02 -0.36 15.12
CA GLY A 325 -16.67 -1.46 15.86
C GLY A 325 -16.27 -2.85 15.33
N ILE A 326 -16.32 -3.04 13.99
CA ILE A 326 -15.85 -4.30 13.37
C ILE A 326 -14.35 -4.50 13.60
N GLY A 327 -13.54 -3.44 13.49
CA GLY A 327 -12.11 -3.51 13.75
C GLY A 327 -11.79 -3.92 15.19
N CYS A 328 -12.55 -3.43 16.18
CA CYS A 328 -12.41 -3.86 17.58
C CYS A 328 -12.76 -5.35 17.76
N VAL A 329 -13.87 -5.81 17.17
CA VAL A 329 -14.25 -7.24 17.22
C VAL A 329 -13.18 -8.11 16.55
N PHE A 330 -12.70 -7.68 15.39
CA PHE A 330 -11.62 -8.36 14.69
C PHE A 330 -10.34 -8.41 15.54
N SER A 331 -9.98 -7.32 16.23
CA SER A 331 -8.81 -7.28 17.11
C SER A 331 -8.91 -8.30 18.26
N VAL A 332 -10.11 -8.48 18.83
CA VAL A 332 -10.34 -9.52 19.86
C VAL A 332 -10.15 -10.92 19.29
N ILE A 333 -10.66 -11.18 18.08
CA ILE A 333 -10.46 -12.48 17.41
C ILE A 333 -8.97 -12.75 17.17
N ILE A 334 -8.25 -11.77 16.64
CA ILE A 334 -6.80 -11.89 16.36
C ILE A 334 -6.00 -12.02 17.66
N PHE A 335 -6.39 -11.32 18.72
CA PHE A 335 -5.80 -11.49 20.05
C PHE A 335 -5.89 -12.94 20.53
N ILE A 336 -7.09 -13.54 20.48
CA ILE A 336 -7.31 -14.95 20.88
C ILE A 336 -6.48 -15.89 19.98
N LEU A 337 -6.53 -15.69 18.67
CA LEU A 337 -5.77 -16.52 17.71
C LEU A 337 -4.26 -16.41 17.96
N SER A 338 -3.74 -15.21 18.19
CA SER A 338 -2.31 -15.02 18.44
C SER A 338 -1.84 -15.74 19.70
N HIS A 339 -2.64 -15.83 20.74
CA HIS A 339 -2.30 -16.54 21.97
C HIS A 339 -2.42 -18.06 21.85
N THR A 340 -3.22 -18.56 20.93
CA THR A 340 -3.49 -20.01 20.79
C THR A 340 -2.66 -20.69 19.69
N ILE A 341 -2.52 -20.07 18.53
CA ILE A 341 -1.94 -20.74 17.35
C ILE A 341 -0.58 -20.17 16.90
N SER A 342 -0.08 -19.08 17.50
CA SER A 342 1.20 -18.47 17.08
C SER A 342 2.38 -19.41 17.03
N PRO A 343 2.63 -20.32 18.02
CA PRO A 343 3.76 -21.23 17.93
C PRO A 343 3.72 -22.12 16.69
N TYR A 344 2.52 -22.59 16.32
CA TYR A 344 2.32 -23.42 15.13
C TYR A 344 2.53 -22.63 13.84
N LEU A 345 2.02 -21.40 13.77
CA LEU A 345 2.19 -20.53 12.60
C LEU A 345 3.66 -20.15 12.40
N ILE A 346 4.37 -19.79 13.48
CA ILE A 346 5.80 -19.46 13.42
C ILE A 346 6.61 -20.70 12.98
N SER A 347 6.37 -21.85 13.56
CA SER A 347 7.06 -23.10 13.17
C SER A 347 6.81 -23.45 11.69
N PHE A 348 5.59 -23.27 11.22
CA PHE A 348 5.21 -23.53 9.83
C PHE A 348 5.89 -22.57 8.86
N ILE A 349 5.82 -21.27 9.12
CA ILE A 349 6.38 -20.24 8.21
C ILE A 349 7.90 -20.24 8.23
N ALA A 350 8.52 -20.37 9.42
CA ALA A 350 9.97 -20.46 9.56
C ALA A 350 10.52 -21.79 9.06
N SER A 351 9.67 -22.80 8.79
CA SER A 351 10.07 -24.20 8.50
C SER A 351 11.10 -24.71 9.51
N SER A 352 10.96 -24.31 10.77
CA SER A 352 11.94 -24.55 11.84
C SER A 352 11.29 -25.17 13.07
N LYS A 353 11.99 -26.15 13.66
CA LYS A 353 11.65 -26.76 14.96
C LYS A 353 12.51 -26.18 16.10
N ASN A 354 13.35 -25.15 15.81
CA ASN A 354 14.20 -24.51 16.80
C ASN A 354 13.31 -23.77 17.83
N LYS A 355 13.42 -24.19 19.10
CA LYS A 355 12.62 -23.66 20.21
C LYS A 355 12.83 -22.14 20.39
N GLU A 356 14.05 -21.65 20.16
CA GLU A 356 14.37 -20.22 20.29
C GLU A 356 13.66 -19.40 19.21
N VAL A 357 13.66 -19.86 17.95
CA VAL A 357 12.95 -19.22 16.83
C VAL A 357 11.45 -19.17 17.11
N ILE A 358 10.87 -20.28 17.53
CA ILE A 358 9.44 -20.38 17.85
C ILE A 358 9.09 -19.46 19.03
N TYR A 359 9.91 -19.46 20.08
CA TYR A 359 9.70 -18.62 21.26
C TYR A 359 9.68 -17.13 20.89
N TRP A 360 10.75 -16.64 20.26
CA TRP A 360 10.86 -15.21 19.95
C TRP A 360 9.82 -14.74 18.92
N GLY A 361 9.57 -15.55 17.88
CA GLY A 361 8.52 -15.23 16.90
C GLY A 361 7.12 -15.20 17.51
N THR A 362 6.84 -16.13 18.44
CA THR A 362 5.58 -16.15 19.20
C THR A 362 5.44 -14.93 20.09
N GLN A 363 6.49 -14.59 20.86
CA GLN A 363 6.46 -13.40 21.74
C GLN A 363 6.18 -12.14 20.91
N TYR A 364 6.91 -11.93 19.81
CA TYR A 364 6.67 -10.77 18.94
C TYR A 364 5.20 -10.70 18.48
N LEU A 365 4.68 -11.81 17.94
CA LEU A 365 3.32 -11.83 17.39
C LEU A 365 2.25 -11.63 18.47
N VAL A 366 2.41 -12.24 19.64
CA VAL A 366 1.47 -12.11 20.76
C VAL A 366 1.42 -10.67 21.26
N TYR A 367 2.56 -10.02 21.45
CA TYR A 367 2.58 -8.62 21.92
C TYR A 367 2.03 -7.66 20.87
N ASP A 368 2.44 -7.76 19.61
CA ASP A 368 1.91 -6.90 18.53
C ASP A 368 0.38 -7.04 18.37
N MET A 369 -0.11 -8.29 18.37
CA MET A 369 -1.54 -8.54 18.22
C MET A 369 -2.35 -8.12 19.45
N SER A 370 -1.75 -8.07 20.64
CA SER A 370 -2.40 -7.53 21.83
C SER A 370 -2.70 -6.03 21.70
N PHE A 371 -1.91 -5.31 20.91
CA PHE A 371 -2.13 -3.90 20.60
C PHE A 371 -2.80 -3.66 19.24
N GLN A 372 -3.28 -4.70 18.56
CA GLN A 372 -3.92 -4.60 17.26
C GLN A 372 -5.11 -3.62 17.24
N VAL A 373 -5.83 -3.48 18.35
CA VAL A 373 -6.91 -2.50 18.48
C VAL A 373 -6.40 -1.06 18.27
N VAL A 374 -5.21 -0.73 18.78
CA VAL A 374 -4.59 0.60 18.58
C VAL A 374 -4.25 0.79 17.11
N CYS A 375 -3.69 -0.23 16.46
CA CYS A 375 -3.41 -0.23 15.03
C CYS A 375 -4.70 0.01 14.20
N VAL A 376 -5.81 -0.62 14.57
CA VAL A 376 -7.14 -0.40 13.95
C VAL A 376 -7.52 1.08 14.01
N PHE A 377 -7.43 1.71 15.19
CA PHE A 377 -7.73 3.14 15.32
C PHE A 377 -6.80 4.01 14.48
N ILE A 378 -5.49 3.72 14.47
CA ILE A 378 -4.52 4.44 13.64
C ILE A 378 -4.92 4.36 12.17
N VAL A 379 -5.09 3.16 11.64
CA VAL A 379 -5.32 2.95 10.20
C VAL A 379 -6.65 3.57 9.77
N ILE A 380 -7.73 3.35 10.53
CA ILE A 380 -9.06 3.85 10.17
C ILE A 380 -9.13 5.37 10.31
N LEU A 381 -8.64 5.95 11.41
CA LEU A 381 -8.68 7.41 11.61
C LEU A 381 -7.77 8.14 10.61
N ARG A 382 -6.57 7.62 10.37
CA ARG A 382 -5.62 8.16 9.39
C ARG A 382 -6.27 8.26 8.01
N ASN A 383 -6.83 7.17 7.50
CA ASN A 383 -7.46 7.14 6.18
C ASN A 383 -8.77 7.96 6.14
N SER A 384 -9.53 8.01 7.21
CA SER A 384 -10.74 8.85 7.30
C SER A 384 -10.40 10.34 7.27
N LEU A 385 -9.36 10.77 8.00
CA LEU A 385 -8.85 12.14 7.98
C LEU A 385 -8.36 12.53 6.59
N GLN A 386 -7.61 11.65 5.92
CA GLN A 386 -7.19 11.86 4.53
C GLN A 386 -8.39 12.00 3.60
N GLY A 387 -9.40 11.14 3.74
CA GLY A 387 -10.63 11.19 2.94
C GLY A 387 -11.35 12.53 3.03
N ILE A 388 -11.33 13.19 4.18
CA ILE A 388 -11.92 14.52 4.38
C ILE A 388 -10.98 15.69 4.08
N GLY A 389 -9.73 15.40 3.63
CA GLY A 389 -8.77 16.43 3.20
C GLY A 389 -7.74 16.85 4.25
N ASP A 390 -7.73 16.26 5.46
CA ASP A 390 -6.64 16.47 6.41
C ASP A 390 -5.47 15.54 6.08
N GLN A 391 -4.41 16.11 5.52
CA GLN A 391 -3.17 15.40 5.22
C GLN A 391 -2.10 15.61 6.30
N ARG A 392 -2.21 16.66 7.12
CA ARG A 392 -1.17 17.05 8.09
C ARG A 392 -1.07 16.07 9.25
N THR A 393 -2.20 15.74 9.85
CA THR A 393 -2.25 14.85 11.02
C THR A 393 -1.78 13.42 10.68
N PRO A 394 -2.21 12.79 9.56
CA PRO A 394 -1.67 11.51 9.09
C PRO A 394 -0.16 11.52 8.86
N VAL A 395 0.39 12.54 8.20
CA VAL A 395 1.84 12.66 7.97
C VAL A 395 2.58 12.82 9.30
N PHE A 396 2.08 13.65 10.22
CA PHE A 396 2.67 13.81 11.54
C PHE A 396 2.68 12.51 12.34
N SER A 397 1.60 11.73 12.30
CA SER A 397 1.55 10.39 12.90
C SER A 397 2.62 9.45 12.31
N SER A 398 2.86 9.51 10.99
CA SER A 398 3.92 8.69 10.35
C SER A 398 5.33 9.17 10.71
N PHE A 399 5.50 10.47 10.96
CA PHE A 399 6.77 11.00 11.47
C PHE A 399 7.07 10.49 12.89
N ILE A 400 6.05 10.41 13.77
CA ILE A 400 6.18 9.77 15.09
C ILE A 400 6.65 8.31 14.93
N GLU A 401 6.09 7.59 13.95
CA GLU A 401 6.48 6.20 13.66
C GLU A 401 7.98 6.10 13.31
N LEU A 402 8.43 6.90 12.35
CA LEU A 402 9.85 6.92 11.96
C LEU A 402 10.74 7.29 13.14
N ALA A 403 10.46 8.40 13.83
CA ALA A 403 11.25 8.86 14.97
C ALA A 403 11.31 7.81 16.08
N GLY A 404 10.19 7.18 16.40
CA GLY A 404 10.12 6.10 17.37
C GLY A 404 10.99 4.91 16.98
N LYS A 405 10.88 4.42 15.72
CA LYS A 405 11.71 3.31 15.22
C LYS A 405 13.22 3.64 15.27
N VAL A 406 13.60 4.88 14.94
CA VAL A 406 14.99 5.34 15.06
C VAL A 406 15.46 5.28 16.52
N VAL A 407 14.70 5.86 17.46
CA VAL A 407 15.03 5.87 18.88
C VAL A 407 15.11 4.47 19.43
N PHE A 408 14.13 3.61 19.17
CA PHE A 408 14.16 2.22 19.62
C PHE A 408 15.36 1.48 19.07
N THR A 409 15.67 1.62 17.79
CA THR A 409 16.81 0.93 17.16
C THR A 409 18.16 1.38 17.75
N LEU A 410 18.36 2.69 17.90
CA LEU A 410 19.66 3.22 18.32
C LEU A 410 19.91 3.11 19.82
N VAL A 411 18.85 3.25 20.64
CA VAL A 411 18.97 3.33 22.10
C VAL A 411 18.56 2.02 22.77
N PHE A 412 17.33 1.55 22.51
CA PHE A 412 16.75 0.46 23.28
C PHE A 412 17.19 -0.93 22.80
N VAL A 413 17.32 -1.16 21.48
CA VAL A 413 17.75 -2.46 20.93
C VAL A 413 19.16 -2.82 21.43
N ARG A 414 20.06 -1.83 21.54
CA ARG A 414 21.41 -2.06 22.08
C ARG A 414 21.42 -2.51 23.55
N ARG A 415 20.43 -2.07 24.32
CA ARG A 415 20.38 -2.32 25.79
C ARG A 415 19.52 -3.53 26.15
N PHE A 416 18.39 -3.72 25.46
CA PHE A 416 17.37 -4.71 25.82
C PHE A 416 17.24 -5.83 24.77
N GLY A 417 18.06 -5.82 23.71
CA GLY A 417 18.02 -6.83 22.66
C GLY A 417 16.64 -6.90 21.96
N TYR A 418 16.21 -8.11 21.70
CA TYR A 418 14.97 -8.34 20.95
C TYR A 418 13.69 -7.94 21.70
N TRP A 419 13.71 -7.87 23.02
CA TRP A 419 12.58 -7.30 23.77
C TRP A 419 12.27 -5.87 23.39
N ALA A 420 13.29 -5.06 23.10
CA ALA A 420 13.07 -3.71 22.61
C ALA A 420 12.35 -3.72 21.25
N VAL A 421 12.69 -4.67 20.36
CA VAL A 421 12.01 -4.83 19.06
C VAL A 421 10.53 -5.19 19.25
N ILE A 422 10.23 -6.12 20.18
CA ILE A 422 8.85 -6.53 20.50
C ILE A 422 8.02 -5.34 20.99
N TRP A 423 8.58 -4.46 21.82
CA TRP A 423 7.87 -3.30 22.36
C TRP A 423 7.86 -2.09 21.41
N THR A 424 8.59 -2.13 20.31
CA THR A 424 8.69 -1.00 19.38
C THR A 424 7.33 -0.59 18.83
N GLU A 425 6.63 -1.51 18.16
CA GLU A 425 5.33 -1.20 17.54
C GLU A 425 4.26 -0.84 18.59
N PRO A 426 4.06 -1.59 19.69
CA PRO A 426 3.07 -1.24 20.70
C PRO A 426 3.22 0.18 21.27
N VAL A 427 4.44 0.57 21.64
CA VAL A 427 4.70 1.88 22.24
C VAL A 427 4.50 3.00 21.20
N ILE A 428 5.03 2.80 20.00
CA ILE A 428 4.91 3.77 18.91
C ILE A 428 3.43 3.96 18.51
N TRP A 429 2.66 2.88 18.42
CA TRP A 429 1.23 2.98 18.08
C TRP A 429 0.44 3.79 19.11
N ILE A 430 0.73 3.65 20.39
CA ILE A 430 0.11 4.51 21.42
C ILE A 430 0.45 5.98 21.17
N CYS A 431 1.70 6.29 20.84
CA CYS A 431 2.08 7.67 20.53
C CYS A 431 1.44 8.19 19.24
N MET A 432 1.33 7.34 18.21
CA MET A 432 0.76 7.68 16.91
C MET A 432 -0.75 7.94 16.95
N VAL A 433 -1.48 7.18 17.77
CA VAL A 433 -2.94 7.27 17.82
C VAL A 433 -3.42 8.54 18.51
N ILE A 434 -2.63 9.10 19.44
CA ILE A 434 -3.01 10.29 20.21
C ILE A 434 -3.35 11.50 19.29
N PRO A 435 -2.45 11.98 18.41
CA PRO A 435 -2.78 13.10 17.55
C PRO A 435 -3.95 12.80 16.59
N LEU A 436 -4.09 11.55 16.15
CA LEU A 436 -5.21 11.15 15.29
C LEU A 436 -6.55 11.22 16.04
N ILE A 437 -6.62 10.73 17.28
CA ILE A 437 -7.84 10.80 18.12
C ILE A 437 -8.15 12.25 18.47
N VAL A 438 -7.17 13.05 18.89
CA VAL A 438 -7.38 14.47 19.25
C VAL A 438 -7.93 15.25 18.05
N THR A 439 -7.32 15.09 16.87
CA THR A 439 -7.79 15.78 15.67
C THR A 439 -9.16 15.26 15.23
N ALA A 440 -9.40 13.95 15.24
CA ALA A 440 -10.69 13.39 14.87
C ALA A 440 -11.81 13.82 15.82
N ALA A 441 -11.56 13.84 17.13
CA ALA A 441 -12.54 14.25 18.15
C ALA A 441 -12.89 15.75 18.04
N GLY A 442 -11.92 16.59 17.69
CA GLY A 442 -12.12 18.02 17.44
C GLY A 442 -12.73 18.34 16.08
N ASN A 443 -12.74 17.39 15.14
CA ASN A 443 -13.24 17.62 13.79
C ASN A 443 -14.77 17.47 13.71
N PRO A 444 -15.51 18.53 13.33
CA PRO A 444 -16.98 18.50 13.27
C PRO A 444 -17.53 17.51 12.24
N VAL A 445 -16.74 17.12 11.23
CA VAL A 445 -17.14 16.15 10.22
C VAL A 445 -17.12 14.72 10.77
N LEU A 446 -16.13 14.38 11.62
CA LEU A 446 -15.93 13.01 12.13
C LEU A 446 -16.70 12.74 13.43
N PHE A 447 -16.55 13.59 14.45
CA PHE A 447 -17.15 13.39 15.76
C PHE A 447 -17.75 14.65 16.37
N GLY A 448 -17.40 15.86 15.90
CA GLY A 448 -17.85 17.10 16.47
C GLY A 448 -19.38 17.27 16.42
N LYS A 449 -19.94 17.92 17.43
CA LYS A 449 -21.34 18.36 17.38
C LYS A 449 -21.46 19.44 16.30
N GLN A 450 -22.45 19.32 15.42
CA GLN A 450 -22.88 20.47 14.62
C GLN A 450 -23.30 21.60 15.60
N LYS A 451 -22.65 22.75 15.47
CA LYS A 451 -23.14 23.98 16.11
C LYS A 451 -24.38 24.48 15.38
#